data_f98ea7e3babb25dc6cb346dfa74abd51
#
_entry.id   f98ea7e3babb25dc6cb346dfa74abd51
#
_cell.length_a   1.000
_cell.length_b   1.000
_cell.length_c   1.000
_cell.angle_alpha   90.00
_cell.angle_beta   90.00
_cell.angle_gamma   90.00
#
_symmetry.space_group_name_H-M   'P 1'
#
loop_
_entity.id
_entity.type
_entity.pdbx_description
1 polymer ?
#
loop_
_entity_poly.entity_id
_entity_poly.type
_entity_poly.pdbx_seq_one_letter_code
_entity_poly.pdbx_strand_id
1 'polypeptide(L)'
;MTVKGNQKTLHRQIQCQFKGKCHILFTATAQGKKHGRDTIWEMRAKEAPDHIRANWPGISWIIEMISTTVTRRGMQVPRSHYFLTSLRTKPEALLRLIRQRWSIENEWHWPRDTQLHEDAHRYANRNGAPLFAFLRTVVMNLLRKGGYRSVHAGQQELSHNIRGMLALGGVAASTG
;
A
#
# COMPACT_ATOMS: atom_id res chain seq x y z
N MET A 1 5.70 -4.02 -10.20
CA MET A 1 5.05 -5.28 -9.75
C MET A 1 5.75 -5.85 -8.54
N THR A 2 5.05 -6.38 -7.55
CA THR A 2 5.66 -7.12 -6.42
C THR A 2 5.86 -8.57 -6.81
N VAL A 3 7.02 -9.11 -6.52
CA VAL A 3 7.32 -10.52 -6.70
C VAL A 3 6.93 -11.26 -5.42
N LYS A 4 5.93 -12.13 -5.52
CA LYS A 4 5.38 -12.89 -4.38
C LYS A 4 6.04 -14.28 -4.29
N GLY A 5 5.95 -14.91 -3.12
CA GLY A 5 6.52 -16.24 -2.86
C GLY A 5 5.93 -17.37 -3.73
N ASN A 6 4.73 -17.19 -4.31
CA ASN A 6 4.16 -18.12 -5.28
C ASN A 6 4.90 -18.11 -6.64
N GLN A 7 5.62 -17.03 -6.97
CA GLN A 7 6.48 -16.93 -8.14
C GLN A 7 7.91 -17.42 -7.80
N LYS A 8 8.02 -18.66 -7.37
CA LYS A 8 9.24 -19.24 -6.77
C LYS A 8 10.49 -19.04 -7.62
N THR A 9 10.40 -19.30 -8.93
CA THR A 9 11.53 -19.19 -9.88
C THR A 9 12.01 -17.76 -9.98
N LEU A 10 11.11 -16.82 -10.27
CA LEU A 10 11.44 -15.39 -10.38
C LEU A 10 11.98 -14.84 -9.07
N HIS A 11 11.35 -15.18 -7.95
CA HIS A 11 11.78 -14.77 -6.61
C HIS A 11 13.23 -15.21 -6.35
N ARG A 12 13.56 -16.48 -6.62
CA ARG A 12 14.90 -17.02 -6.47
C ARG A 12 15.90 -16.36 -7.42
N GLN A 13 15.53 -16.15 -8.67
CA GLN A 13 16.39 -15.47 -9.65
C GLN A 13 16.78 -14.06 -9.18
N ILE A 14 15.80 -13.27 -8.71
CA ILE A 14 16.06 -11.92 -8.21
C ILE A 14 16.88 -11.96 -6.92
N GLN A 15 16.54 -12.84 -6.00
CA GLN A 15 17.28 -13.00 -4.75
C GLN A 15 18.76 -13.28 -4.99
N CYS A 16 19.09 -14.14 -5.94
CA CYS A 16 20.48 -14.45 -6.31
C CYS A 16 21.24 -13.23 -6.81
N GLN A 17 20.58 -12.25 -7.45
CA GLN A 17 21.24 -11.03 -7.93
C GLN A 17 21.70 -10.10 -6.81
N PHE A 18 21.10 -10.22 -5.62
CA PHE A 18 21.41 -9.38 -4.47
C PHE A 18 22.25 -10.11 -3.39
N LYS A 19 22.53 -11.40 -3.57
CA LYS A 19 23.38 -12.17 -2.65
C LYS A 19 24.85 -11.84 -2.88
N GLY A 20 25.63 -11.87 -1.77
CA GLY A 20 27.09 -11.66 -1.78
C GLY A 20 27.49 -10.19 -1.67
N LYS A 21 28.81 -9.94 -1.74
CA LYS A 21 29.40 -8.60 -1.71
C LYS A 21 29.28 -7.92 -3.08
N CYS A 22 28.08 -7.46 -3.42
CA CYS A 22 27.86 -6.71 -4.66
C CYS A 22 27.85 -5.21 -4.35
N HIS A 23 28.72 -4.46 -5.02
CA HIS A 23 28.64 -3.01 -4.95
C HIS A 23 27.47 -2.54 -5.81
N ILE A 24 26.45 -2.01 -5.16
CA ILE A 24 25.22 -1.53 -5.82
C ILE A 24 25.14 -0.03 -5.60
N LEU A 25 25.34 0.74 -6.68
CA LEU A 25 25.33 2.22 -6.63
C LEU A 25 23.90 2.79 -6.55
N PHE A 26 22.90 2.06 -7.06
CA PHE A 26 21.53 2.52 -7.10
C PHE A 26 20.80 2.11 -5.83
N THR A 27 20.97 2.92 -4.78
CA THR A 27 20.44 2.66 -3.43
C THR A 27 19.71 3.89 -2.89
N ALA A 28 18.73 3.65 -2.02
CA ALA A 28 18.06 4.69 -1.25
C ALA A 28 17.67 4.15 0.12
N THR A 29 17.70 5.02 1.12
CA THR A 29 17.31 4.69 2.49
C THR A 29 16.24 5.66 2.98
N ALA A 30 15.28 5.16 3.73
CA ALA A 30 14.30 5.98 4.41
C ALA A 30 14.03 5.43 5.81
N GLN A 31 13.67 6.32 6.72
CA GLN A 31 13.29 5.97 8.08
C GLN A 31 11.90 6.53 8.39
N GLY A 32 11.15 5.84 9.20
CA GLY A 32 9.84 6.31 9.66
C GLY A 32 9.43 5.66 10.95
N LYS A 33 8.67 6.43 11.74
CA LYS A 33 8.12 6.02 13.02
C LYS A 33 6.61 5.93 12.92
N LYS A 34 6.04 4.77 13.25
CA LYS A 34 4.59 4.57 13.28
C LYS A 34 4.23 3.61 14.42
N HIS A 35 3.24 3.98 15.24
CA HIS A 35 2.75 3.17 16.37
C HIS A 35 3.84 2.67 17.33
N GLY A 36 4.84 3.54 17.67
CA GLY A 36 5.93 3.19 18.58
C GLY A 36 6.97 2.24 18.00
N ARG A 37 6.96 2.02 16.68
CA ARG A 37 7.94 1.22 15.95
C ARG A 37 8.74 2.11 15.03
N ASP A 38 10.06 2.04 15.13
CA ASP A 38 10.96 2.69 14.18
C ASP A 38 11.31 1.66 13.09
N THR A 39 11.08 2.03 11.84
CA THR A 39 11.38 1.16 10.71
C THR A 39 12.34 1.86 9.76
N ILE A 40 13.40 1.16 9.41
CA ILE A 40 14.37 1.57 8.41
C ILE A 40 14.09 0.75 7.15
N TRP A 41 13.99 1.43 6.02
CA TRP A 41 13.86 0.82 4.70
C TRP A 41 15.09 1.12 3.89
N GLU A 42 15.74 0.07 3.42
CA GLU A 42 16.87 0.14 2.51
C GLU A 42 16.45 -0.45 1.18
N MET A 43 16.57 0.31 0.13
CA MET A 43 16.28 -0.13 -1.23
C MET A 43 17.57 -0.27 -2.01
N ARG A 44 17.73 -1.39 -2.71
CA ARG A 44 18.80 -1.64 -3.66
C ARG A 44 18.18 -2.02 -5.00
N ALA A 45 18.69 -1.45 -6.09
CA ALA A 45 18.19 -1.77 -7.42
C ALA A 45 19.34 -2.06 -8.39
N LYS A 46 19.08 -2.95 -9.33
CA LYS A 46 19.95 -3.30 -10.45
C LYS A 46 19.16 -3.34 -11.74
N GLU A 47 19.83 -3.15 -12.86
CA GLU A 47 19.21 -3.45 -14.14
C GLU A 47 18.78 -4.91 -14.19
N ALA A 48 17.61 -5.14 -14.78
CA ALA A 48 17.10 -6.48 -14.93
C ALA A 48 17.99 -7.28 -15.89
N PRO A 49 18.51 -8.46 -15.50
CA PRO A 49 19.26 -9.32 -16.40
C PRO A 49 18.45 -9.78 -17.60
N ASP A 50 19.11 -10.13 -18.71
CA ASP A 50 18.44 -10.49 -19.95
C ASP A 50 17.48 -11.67 -19.82
N HIS A 51 17.82 -12.68 -19.02
CA HIS A 51 16.93 -13.82 -18.76
C HIS A 51 15.65 -13.42 -18.03
N ILE A 52 15.65 -12.34 -17.24
CA ILE A 52 14.44 -11.80 -16.62
C ILE A 52 13.67 -10.95 -17.62
N ARG A 53 14.36 -10.10 -18.41
CA ARG A 53 13.72 -9.27 -19.44
C ARG A 53 13.03 -10.10 -20.52
N ALA A 54 13.62 -11.22 -20.92
CA ALA A 54 13.03 -12.14 -21.90
C ALA A 54 11.66 -12.69 -21.43
N ASN A 55 11.52 -13.01 -20.15
CA ASN A 55 10.28 -13.53 -19.58
C ASN A 55 9.30 -12.43 -19.13
N TRP A 56 9.77 -11.21 -18.95
CA TRP A 56 9.01 -10.07 -18.48
C TRP A 56 9.30 -8.83 -19.32
N PRO A 57 8.74 -8.75 -20.54
CA PRO A 57 8.98 -7.65 -21.47
C PRO A 57 8.66 -6.27 -20.84
N GLY A 58 9.49 -5.28 -21.12
CA GLY A 58 9.31 -3.92 -20.60
C GLY A 58 9.90 -3.66 -19.22
N ILE A 59 10.42 -4.68 -18.53
CA ILE A 59 11.08 -4.48 -17.23
C ILE A 59 12.48 -3.90 -17.42
N SER A 60 12.77 -2.82 -16.68
CA SER A 60 14.08 -2.17 -16.66
C SER A 60 14.90 -2.53 -15.42
N TRP A 61 14.25 -2.60 -14.26
CA TRP A 61 14.92 -2.77 -12.97
C TRP A 61 14.34 -3.90 -12.14
N ILE A 62 15.23 -4.60 -11.42
CA ILE A 62 14.92 -5.46 -10.30
C ILE A 62 15.29 -4.72 -9.02
N ILE A 63 14.44 -4.82 -8.01
CA ILE A 63 14.59 -4.10 -6.75
C ILE A 63 14.48 -5.06 -5.59
N GLU A 64 15.39 -4.93 -4.63
CA GLU A 64 15.25 -5.48 -3.29
C GLU A 64 15.00 -4.33 -2.31
N MET A 65 13.98 -4.48 -1.49
CA MET A 65 13.73 -3.59 -0.38
C MET A 65 13.81 -4.37 0.93
N ILE A 66 14.72 -3.96 1.78
CA ILE A 66 14.95 -4.52 3.11
C ILE A 66 14.26 -3.62 4.12
N SER A 67 13.39 -4.19 4.95
CA SER A 67 12.76 -3.48 6.05
C SER A 67 13.24 -4.05 7.38
N THR A 68 13.81 -3.19 8.21
CA THR A 68 14.25 -3.51 9.57
C THR A 68 13.44 -2.70 10.55
N THR A 69 12.73 -3.36 11.46
CA THR A 69 11.89 -2.70 12.46
C THR A 69 12.55 -2.81 13.82
N VAL A 70 12.70 -1.68 14.49
CA VAL A 70 13.15 -1.60 15.87
C VAL A 70 11.93 -1.40 16.77
N THR A 71 11.76 -2.27 17.73
CA THR A 71 10.69 -2.20 18.73
C THR A 71 11.30 -2.02 20.12
N ARG A 72 10.47 -1.75 21.13
CA ARG A 72 10.92 -1.71 22.54
C ARG A 72 11.58 -3.01 23.01
N ARG A 73 11.30 -4.14 22.34
CA ARG A 73 11.88 -5.47 22.61
C ARG A 73 13.18 -5.72 21.85
N GLY A 74 13.67 -4.77 21.06
CA GLY A 74 14.89 -4.86 20.26
C GLY A 74 14.64 -4.85 18.75
N MET A 75 15.71 -5.05 17.99
CA MET A 75 15.68 -5.07 16.52
C MET A 75 15.07 -6.38 16.03
N GLN A 76 14.14 -6.28 15.10
CA GLN A 76 13.55 -7.45 14.43
C GLN A 76 14.43 -7.89 13.26
N VAL A 77 14.31 -9.17 12.88
CA VAL A 77 15.01 -9.73 11.72
C VAL A 77 14.63 -8.95 10.46
N PRO A 78 15.60 -8.50 9.67
CA PRO A 78 15.34 -7.82 8.40
C PRO A 78 14.53 -8.68 7.45
N ARG A 79 13.56 -8.07 6.75
CA ARG A 79 12.73 -8.73 5.75
C ARG A 79 12.98 -8.14 4.39
N SER A 80 13.31 -8.99 3.42
CA SER A 80 13.50 -8.60 2.03
C SER A 80 12.22 -8.80 1.22
N HIS A 81 11.88 -7.79 0.43
CA HIS A 81 10.80 -7.81 -0.55
C HIS A 81 11.37 -7.48 -1.93
N TYR A 82 10.91 -8.17 -2.96
CA TYR A 82 11.41 -8.00 -4.32
C TYR A 82 10.36 -7.40 -5.24
N PHE A 83 10.82 -6.53 -6.15
CA PHE A 83 9.96 -5.85 -7.11
C PHE A 83 10.59 -5.83 -8.49
N LEU A 84 9.72 -5.78 -9.52
CA LEU A 84 10.08 -5.47 -10.90
C LEU A 84 9.44 -4.15 -11.28
N THR A 85 10.18 -3.32 -12.05
CA THR A 85 9.65 -2.06 -12.57
C THR A 85 10.22 -1.72 -13.94
N SER A 86 9.39 -1.10 -14.76
CA SER A 86 9.78 -0.47 -16.02
C SER A 86 10.21 1.00 -15.82
N LEU A 87 9.93 1.58 -14.65
CA LEU A 87 10.23 2.98 -14.37
C LEU A 87 11.74 3.20 -14.27
N ARG A 88 12.22 4.20 -15.02
CA ARG A 88 13.58 4.73 -14.96
C ARG A 88 13.55 6.07 -14.26
N THR A 89 13.83 6.08 -12.96
CA THR A 89 13.80 7.28 -12.13
C THR A 89 14.83 7.18 -11.01
N LYS A 90 14.98 8.24 -10.22
CA LYS A 90 15.94 8.29 -9.10
C LYS A 90 15.61 7.26 -8.02
N PRO A 91 16.61 6.72 -7.29
CA PRO A 91 16.41 5.72 -6.23
C PRO A 91 15.39 6.14 -5.18
N GLU A 92 15.45 7.39 -4.74
CA GLU A 92 14.56 7.93 -3.70
C GLU A 92 13.10 7.96 -4.17
N ALA A 93 12.87 8.26 -5.46
CA ALA A 93 11.55 8.24 -6.05
C ALA A 93 10.99 6.81 -6.12
N LEU A 94 11.82 5.82 -6.48
CA LEU A 94 11.42 4.41 -6.46
C LEU A 94 11.08 3.93 -5.05
N LEU A 95 11.92 4.25 -4.07
CA LEU A 95 11.66 3.90 -2.67
C LEU A 95 10.35 4.52 -2.19
N ARG A 96 10.09 5.79 -2.50
CA ARG A 96 8.83 6.46 -2.17
C ARG A 96 7.63 5.76 -2.80
N LEU A 97 7.70 5.41 -4.08
CA LEU A 97 6.61 4.72 -4.79
C LEU A 97 6.33 3.32 -4.20
N ILE A 98 7.37 2.57 -3.85
CA ILE A 98 7.21 1.26 -3.21
C ILE A 98 6.53 1.41 -1.84
N ARG A 99 6.91 2.41 -1.06
CA ARG A 99 6.30 2.69 0.25
C ARG A 99 4.85 3.17 0.11
N GLN A 100 4.57 4.04 -0.87
CA GLN A 100 3.20 4.52 -1.15
C GLN A 100 2.26 3.39 -1.55
N ARG A 101 2.78 2.35 -2.23
CA ARG A 101 1.96 1.20 -2.56
C ARG A 101 1.36 0.49 -1.32
N TRP A 102 2.08 0.47 -0.20
CA TRP A 102 1.56 -0.08 1.06
C TRP A 102 0.47 0.78 1.70
N SER A 103 0.39 2.06 1.34
CA SER A 103 -0.69 2.91 1.80
C SER A 103 -2.04 2.46 1.22
N ILE A 104 -2.06 1.90 0.01
CA ILE A 104 -3.27 1.36 -0.60
C ILE A 104 -3.87 0.25 0.27
N GLU A 105 -3.04 -0.67 0.76
CA GLU A 105 -3.49 -1.75 1.65
C GLU A 105 -4.04 -1.17 2.97
N ASN A 106 -3.28 -0.29 3.61
CA ASN A 106 -3.59 0.22 4.95
C ASN A 106 -4.64 1.34 4.96
N GLU A 107 -4.67 2.19 3.94
CA GLU A 107 -5.52 3.38 3.91
C GLU A 107 -6.78 3.16 3.06
N TRP A 108 -6.79 2.13 2.22
CA TRP A 108 -7.89 1.85 1.32
C TRP A 108 -8.59 0.52 1.58
N HIS A 109 -7.88 -0.61 1.50
CA HIS A 109 -8.48 -1.93 1.69
C HIS A 109 -8.85 -2.19 3.16
N TRP A 110 -7.90 -2.02 4.07
CA TRP A 110 -8.13 -2.28 5.49
C TRP A 110 -9.35 -1.55 6.08
N PRO A 111 -9.59 -0.23 5.86
CA PRO A 111 -10.81 0.41 6.33
C PRO A 111 -12.10 -0.13 5.69
N ARG A 112 -12.06 -0.58 4.45
CA ARG A 112 -13.22 -1.20 3.79
C ARG A 112 -13.59 -2.53 4.45
N ASP A 113 -12.59 -3.35 4.74
CA ASP A 113 -12.80 -4.68 5.30
C ASP A 113 -13.18 -4.61 6.79
N THR A 114 -12.49 -3.78 7.57
CA THR A 114 -12.65 -3.73 9.03
C THR A 114 -13.69 -2.72 9.51
N GLN A 115 -13.79 -1.55 8.88
CA GLN A 115 -14.68 -0.46 9.33
C GLN A 115 -15.99 -0.40 8.55
N LEU A 116 -15.98 -0.76 7.26
CA LEU A 116 -17.17 -0.84 6.41
C LEU A 116 -17.65 -2.28 6.19
N HIS A 117 -17.00 -3.26 6.83
CA HIS A 117 -17.37 -4.68 6.83
C HIS A 117 -17.58 -5.27 5.43
N GLU A 118 -16.71 -4.93 4.46
CA GLU A 118 -16.87 -5.39 3.09
C GLU A 118 -16.80 -6.90 2.97
N ASP A 119 -15.77 -7.52 3.57
CA ASP A 119 -15.57 -8.97 3.54
C ASP A 119 -16.56 -9.75 4.43
N ALA A 120 -17.11 -9.11 5.46
CA ALA A 120 -18.10 -9.73 6.34
C ALA A 120 -19.51 -9.77 5.73
N HIS A 121 -19.73 -9.10 4.63
CA HIS A 121 -21.03 -8.97 4.01
C HIS A 121 -21.39 -10.20 3.17
N ARG A 122 -22.37 -10.97 3.61
CA ARG A 122 -22.85 -12.19 2.92
C ARG A 122 -23.83 -11.91 1.76
N TYR A 123 -23.79 -10.73 1.18
CA TYR A 123 -24.68 -10.36 0.08
C TYR A 123 -24.18 -10.94 -1.23
N ALA A 124 -24.82 -12.01 -1.70
CA ALA A 124 -24.41 -12.79 -2.88
C ALA A 124 -25.10 -12.36 -4.19
N ASN A 125 -25.90 -11.30 -4.18
CA ASN A 125 -26.56 -10.83 -5.39
C ASN A 125 -25.53 -10.26 -6.38
N ARG A 126 -25.57 -10.78 -7.62
CA ARG A 126 -24.62 -10.44 -8.68
C ARG A 126 -24.48 -8.94 -8.95
N ASN A 127 -25.58 -8.19 -8.86
CA ASN A 127 -25.61 -6.74 -9.14
C ASN A 127 -25.44 -5.89 -7.88
N GLY A 128 -25.81 -6.42 -6.72
CA GLY A 128 -25.74 -5.69 -5.46
C GLY A 128 -24.35 -5.61 -4.85
N ALA A 129 -23.53 -6.65 -4.98
CA ALA A 129 -22.18 -6.62 -4.43
C ALA A 129 -21.32 -5.49 -5.03
N PRO A 130 -21.25 -5.30 -6.36
CA PRO A 130 -20.56 -4.15 -6.96
C PRO A 130 -21.15 -2.79 -6.56
N LEU A 131 -22.47 -2.69 -6.42
CA LEU A 131 -23.12 -1.45 -5.97
C LEU A 131 -22.71 -1.07 -4.55
N PHE A 132 -22.72 -2.03 -3.61
CA PHE A 132 -22.25 -1.79 -2.25
C PHE A 132 -20.76 -1.45 -2.18
N ALA A 133 -19.90 -2.09 -3.00
CA ALA A 133 -18.49 -1.74 -3.10
C ALA A 133 -18.30 -0.30 -3.59
N PHE A 134 -19.10 0.12 -4.58
CA PHE A 134 -19.12 1.50 -5.07
C PHE A 134 -19.57 2.47 -3.98
N LEU A 135 -20.67 2.20 -3.28
CA LEU A 135 -21.18 3.06 -2.21
C LEU A 135 -20.16 3.22 -1.08
N ARG A 136 -19.47 2.13 -0.66
CA ARG A 136 -18.37 2.21 0.32
C ARG A 136 -17.24 3.11 -0.15
N THR A 137 -16.91 3.04 -1.45
CA THR A 137 -15.89 3.92 -2.05
C THR A 137 -16.33 5.39 -1.99
N VAL A 138 -17.59 5.69 -2.31
CA VAL A 138 -18.14 7.06 -2.22
C VAL A 138 -18.07 7.56 -0.77
N VAL A 139 -18.53 6.78 0.20
CA VAL A 139 -18.49 7.13 1.62
C VAL A 139 -17.07 7.44 2.08
N MET A 140 -16.10 6.57 1.74
CA MET A 140 -14.70 6.82 2.11
C MET A 140 -14.15 8.11 1.51
N ASN A 141 -14.50 8.42 0.26
CA ASN A 141 -14.05 9.64 -0.39
C ASN A 141 -14.68 10.88 0.24
N LEU A 142 -15.97 10.81 0.57
CA LEU A 142 -16.68 11.90 1.25
C LEU A 142 -16.08 12.18 2.63
N LEU A 143 -15.84 11.15 3.44
CA LEU A 143 -15.23 11.29 4.75
C LEU A 143 -13.81 11.89 4.66
N ARG A 144 -13.01 11.46 3.70
CA ARG A 144 -11.67 12.04 3.45
C ARG A 144 -11.75 13.49 3.01
N LYS A 145 -12.66 13.82 2.10
CA LYS A 145 -12.91 15.19 1.65
C LYS A 145 -13.39 16.08 2.80
N GLY A 146 -14.17 15.54 3.73
CA GLY A 146 -14.62 16.20 4.94
C GLY A 146 -13.53 16.36 6.01
N GLY A 147 -12.30 15.86 5.76
CA GLY A 147 -11.17 16.03 6.68
C GLY A 147 -11.15 15.06 7.87
N TYR A 148 -11.99 14.03 7.86
CA TYR A 148 -12.02 13.06 8.96
C TYR A 148 -10.72 12.24 9.02
N ARG A 149 -10.19 12.11 10.24
CA ARG A 149 -8.94 11.38 10.53
C ARG A 149 -8.99 9.91 10.12
N SER A 150 -10.16 9.28 10.22
CA SER A 150 -10.41 7.90 9.83
C SER A 150 -11.87 7.70 9.48
N VAL A 151 -12.19 6.61 8.78
CA VAL A 151 -13.58 6.21 8.50
C VAL A 151 -14.35 6.03 9.79
N HIS A 152 -13.76 5.37 10.79
CA HIS A 152 -14.38 5.16 12.10
C HIS A 152 -14.70 6.49 12.82
N ALA A 153 -13.77 7.43 12.84
CA ALA A 153 -14.01 8.75 13.44
C ALA A 153 -15.15 9.49 12.75
N GLY A 154 -15.20 9.45 11.42
CA GLY A 154 -16.28 10.05 10.65
C GLY A 154 -17.63 9.38 10.90
N GLN A 155 -17.65 8.04 11.02
CA GLN A 155 -18.87 7.30 11.38
C GLN A 155 -19.37 7.69 12.77
N GLN A 156 -18.49 7.79 13.76
CA GLN A 156 -18.87 8.17 15.12
C GLN A 156 -19.41 9.61 15.17
N GLU A 157 -18.75 10.56 14.52
CA GLU A 157 -19.16 11.96 14.54
C GLU A 157 -20.46 12.22 13.78
N LEU A 158 -20.66 11.51 12.66
CA LEU A 158 -21.88 11.61 11.86
C LEU A 158 -23.00 10.72 12.38
N SER A 159 -22.73 9.78 13.28
CA SER A 159 -23.76 8.95 13.90
C SER A 159 -24.79 9.86 14.58
N HIS A 160 -26.05 9.72 14.18
CA HIS A 160 -27.17 10.56 14.65
C HIS A 160 -27.14 12.04 14.19
N ASN A 161 -26.19 12.46 13.33
CA ASN A 161 -26.10 13.80 12.78
C ASN A 161 -26.54 13.83 11.29
N ILE A 162 -27.86 13.81 11.05
CA ILE A 162 -28.43 13.79 9.70
C ILE A 162 -28.02 15.05 8.89
N ARG A 163 -27.99 16.22 9.53
CA ARG A 163 -27.58 17.47 8.87
C ARG A 163 -26.11 17.41 8.42
N GLY A 164 -25.24 16.88 9.27
CA GLY A 164 -23.83 16.65 8.92
C GLY A 164 -23.65 15.66 7.77
N MET A 165 -24.43 14.57 7.74
CA MET A 165 -24.41 13.61 6.63
C MET A 165 -24.85 14.27 5.30
N LEU A 166 -25.93 15.06 5.31
CA LEU A 166 -26.43 15.78 4.13
C LEU A 166 -25.39 16.80 3.65
N ALA A 167 -24.83 17.59 4.56
CA ALA A 167 -23.78 18.55 4.23
C ALA A 167 -22.54 17.89 3.62
N LEU A 168 -22.12 16.75 4.16
CA LEU A 168 -21.01 15.97 3.63
C LEU A 168 -21.31 15.45 2.21
N GLY A 169 -22.56 15.07 1.96
CA GLY A 169 -23.05 14.67 0.64
C GLY A 169 -23.25 15.83 -0.37
N GLY A 170 -23.03 17.06 0.06
CA GLY A 170 -23.24 18.26 -0.77
C GLY A 170 -24.71 18.67 -0.91
N VAL A 171 -25.59 18.12 -0.08
CA VAL A 171 -27.02 18.54 -0.01
C VAL A 171 -27.10 19.71 0.95
N ALA A 172 -27.49 20.89 0.45
CA ALA A 172 -27.75 22.04 1.30
C ALA A 172 -28.93 21.69 2.24
N ALA A 173 -28.70 21.82 3.56
CA ALA A 173 -29.78 21.70 4.51
C ALA A 173 -30.72 22.89 4.25
N SER A 174 -31.89 22.61 3.68
CA SER A 174 -32.96 23.60 3.58
C SER A 174 -33.32 24.04 5.00
N THR A 175 -32.98 25.28 5.33
CA THR A 175 -33.50 25.95 6.53
C THR A 175 -34.96 26.21 6.30
N GLY A 176 -35.84 25.33 6.80
CA GLY A 176 -37.25 25.61 6.97
C GLY A 176 -37.42 26.36 8.29
#